data_4312cce4afc7e9013c734fd579bf4c68
#
_entry.id   4312cce4afc7e9013c734fd579bf4c68
#
_cell.length_a   1.000
_cell.length_b   1.000
_cell.length_c   1.000
_cell.angle_alpha   90.00
_cell.angle_beta   90.00
_cell.angle_gamma   90.00
#
_symmetry.space_group_name_H-M   'P 1'
#
loop_
_entity.id
_entity.type
_entity.pdbx_description
1 polymer ?
#
loop_
_entity_poly.entity_id
_entity_poly.type
_entity_poly.pdbx_seq_one_letter_code
_entity_poly.pdbx_strand_id
1 'polypeptide(L)'
;MKATRKITYTAVLLALLIVLQWATKSLGQFVTGSCVNCVLAVAALVVGWQGGLTVAVVSPFVAFLLSIGPKNIAVVPAIAVGNAVLVLVLWLLLNRRFSVLRAVLGVVCAAGAKFLILYLLVVQVLCRVLTLPEKQAAMFGTMFSWPQLVTALIGT
;
A
#
# COMPACT_ATOMS: atom_id res chain seq x y z
N MET A 1 -24.05 -1.20 -0.83
CA MET A 1 -23.92 -2.55 -0.20
C MET A 1 -24.44 -2.50 1.23
N LYS A 2 -25.11 -3.57 1.71
CA LYS A 2 -25.48 -3.71 3.14
C LYS A 2 -24.22 -3.76 4.01
N ALA A 3 -24.27 -3.25 5.24
CA ALA A 3 -23.11 -3.18 6.15
C ALA A 3 -22.41 -4.54 6.34
N THR A 4 -23.18 -5.61 6.55
CA THR A 4 -22.65 -6.97 6.68
C THR A 4 -21.79 -7.40 5.49
N ARG A 5 -22.24 -7.14 4.25
CA ARG A 5 -21.45 -7.47 3.05
C ARG A 5 -20.14 -6.68 2.97
N LYS A 6 -20.16 -5.41 3.37
CA LYS A 6 -18.93 -4.61 3.42
C LYS A 6 -17.91 -5.21 4.38
N ILE A 7 -18.33 -5.58 5.58
CA ILE A 7 -17.47 -6.20 6.59
C ILE A 7 -16.90 -7.52 6.07
N THR A 8 -17.74 -8.39 5.50
CA THR A 8 -17.29 -9.68 4.95
C THR A 8 -16.26 -9.49 3.83
N TYR A 9 -16.53 -8.63 2.85
CA TYR A 9 -15.57 -8.38 1.77
C TYR A 9 -14.27 -7.75 2.27
N THR A 10 -14.33 -6.82 3.23
CA THR A 10 -13.14 -6.24 3.86
C THR A 10 -12.29 -7.33 4.53
N ALA A 11 -12.92 -8.22 5.30
CA ALA A 11 -12.23 -9.31 5.98
C ALA A 11 -11.60 -10.30 5.00
N VAL A 12 -12.32 -10.69 3.94
CA VAL A 12 -11.81 -11.59 2.89
C VAL A 12 -10.62 -10.96 2.15
N LEU A 13 -10.73 -9.68 1.77
CA LEU A 13 -9.63 -8.99 1.08
C LEU A 13 -8.41 -8.79 1.99
N LEU A 14 -8.62 -8.53 3.28
CA LEU A 14 -7.53 -8.45 4.24
C LEU A 14 -6.83 -9.82 4.39
N ALA A 15 -7.59 -10.90 4.54
CA ALA A 15 -7.05 -12.24 4.62
C ALA A 15 -6.29 -12.63 3.34
N LEU A 16 -6.88 -12.36 2.16
CA LEU A 16 -6.23 -12.58 0.87
C LEU A 16 -4.90 -11.82 0.76
N LEU A 17 -4.90 -10.54 1.18
CA LEU A 17 -3.70 -9.72 1.17
C LEU A 17 -2.59 -10.31 2.03
N ILE A 18 -2.92 -10.75 3.25
CA ILE A 18 -1.95 -11.36 4.17
C ILE A 18 -1.38 -12.65 3.59
N VAL A 19 -2.24 -13.52 3.03
CA VAL A 19 -1.82 -14.78 2.38
C VAL A 19 -0.89 -14.49 1.20
N LEU A 20 -1.25 -13.53 0.33
CA LEU A 20 -0.41 -13.14 -0.81
C LEU A 20 0.94 -12.59 -0.35
N GLN A 21 0.96 -11.72 0.66
CA GLN A 21 2.22 -11.20 1.20
C GLN A 21 3.11 -12.32 1.75
N TRP A 22 2.52 -13.27 2.48
CA TRP A 22 3.26 -14.41 3.02
C TRP A 22 3.79 -15.32 1.90
N ALA A 23 2.97 -15.64 0.92
CA ALA A 23 3.34 -16.51 -0.20
C ALA A 23 4.41 -15.88 -1.12
N THR A 24 4.39 -14.56 -1.28
CA THR A 24 5.29 -13.84 -2.20
C THR A 24 6.50 -13.22 -1.52
N LYS A 25 6.63 -13.29 -0.20
CA LYS A 25 7.73 -12.65 0.55
C LYS A 25 9.13 -13.00 0.05
N SER A 26 9.32 -14.23 -0.43
CA SER A 26 10.59 -14.72 -0.97
C SER A 26 10.87 -14.27 -2.40
N LEU A 27 9.86 -13.79 -3.14
CA LEU A 27 9.96 -13.33 -4.53
C LEU A 27 10.40 -11.86 -4.64
N GLY A 28 10.60 -11.20 -3.49
CA GLY A 28 11.11 -9.84 -3.42
C GLY A 28 10.02 -8.77 -3.47
N GLN A 29 10.47 -7.52 -3.25
CA GLN A 29 9.60 -6.36 -3.09
C GLN A 29 8.71 -6.06 -4.31
N PHE A 30 9.20 -6.30 -5.52
CA PHE A 30 8.43 -6.00 -6.73
C PHE A 30 7.18 -6.86 -6.83
N VAL A 31 7.29 -8.16 -6.56
CA VAL A 31 6.15 -9.08 -6.62
C VAL A 31 5.21 -8.82 -5.44
N THR A 32 5.74 -8.84 -4.22
CA THR A 32 4.92 -8.63 -3.01
C THR A 32 4.24 -7.26 -3.00
N GLY A 33 4.97 -6.20 -3.37
CA GLY A 33 4.43 -4.84 -3.43
C GLY A 33 3.34 -4.69 -4.49
N SER A 34 3.48 -5.30 -5.66
CA SER A 34 2.45 -5.29 -6.69
C SER A 34 1.20 -6.05 -6.25
N CYS A 35 1.33 -7.20 -5.60
CA CYS A 35 0.21 -7.94 -5.02
C CYS A 35 -0.54 -7.11 -3.97
N VAL A 36 0.18 -6.42 -3.08
CA VAL A 36 -0.41 -5.52 -2.08
C VAL A 36 -1.22 -4.42 -2.76
N ASN A 37 -0.64 -3.73 -3.73
CA ASN A 37 -1.31 -2.63 -4.42
C ASN A 37 -2.54 -3.12 -5.20
N CYS A 38 -2.48 -4.30 -5.82
CA CYS A 38 -3.61 -4.91 -6.51
C CYS A 38 -4.81 -5.14 -5.57
N VAL A 39 -4.57 -5.76 -4.41
CA VAL A 39 -5.65 -6.00 -3.44
C VAL A 39 -6.18 -4.69 -2.87
N LEU A 40 -5.33 -3.69 -2.63
CA LEU A 40 -5.77 -2.37 -2.18
C LEU A 40 -6.64 -1.66 -3.24
N ALA A 41 -6.29 -1.76 -4.52
CA ALA A 41 -7.08 -1.21 -5.61
C ALA A 41 -8.46 -1.89 -5.68
N VAL A 42 -8.50 -3.23 -5.62
CA VAL A 42 -9.75 -3.99 -5.58
C VAL A 42 -10.59 -3.59 -4.35
N ALA A 43 -9.97 -3.46 -3.17
CA ALA A 43 -10.67 -3.03 -1.96
C ALA A 43 -11.27 -1.63 -2.10
N ALA A 44 -10.53 -0.68 -2.68
CA ALA A 44 -11.01 0.67 -2.94
C ALA A 44 -12.23 0.71 -3.86
N LEU A 45 -12.22 -0.10 -4.92
CA LEU A 45 -13.25 -0.10 -5.95
C LEU A 45 -14.48 -0.95 -5.60
N VAL A 46 -14.28 -2.10 -4.97
CA VAL A 46 -15.36 -3.05 -4.66
C VAL A 46 -16.04 -2.73 -3.34
N VAL A 47 -15.27 -2.45 -2.29
CA VAL A 47 -15.80 -2.19 -0.94
C VAL A 47 -16.02 -0.71 -0.68
N GLY A 48 -15.24 0.13 -1.37
CA GLY A 48 -15.22 1.57 -1.20
C GLY A 48 -14.17 2.03 -0.19
N TRP A 49 -14.13 3.35 0.04
CA TRP A 49 -13.07 3.97 0.83
C TRP A 49 -12.95 3.43 2.27
N GLN A 50 -14.07 3.14 2.95
CA GLN A 50 -14.04 2.65 4.34
C GLN A 50 -13.36 1.27 4.45
N GLY A 51 -13.81 0.29 3.64
CA GLY A 51 -13.21 -1.03 3.64
C GLY A 51 -11.78 -1.02 3.10
N GLY A 52 -11.53 -0.25 2.04
CA GLY A 52 -10.19 -0.06 1.50
C GLY A 52 -9.22 0.54 2.52
N LEU A 53 -9.62 1.57 3.27
CA LEU A 53 -8.80 2.14 4.35
C LEU A 53 -8.53 1.13 5.47
N THR A 54 -9.53 0.35 5.87
CA THR A 54 -9.33 -0.69 6.87
C THR A 54 -8.24 -1.68 6.41
N VAL A 55 -8.32 -2.18 5.17
CA VAL A 55 -7.30 -3.07 4.61
C VAL A 55 -5.93 -2.37 4.54
N ALA A 56 -5.90 -1.11 4.07
CA ALA A 56 -4.67 -0.32 3.91
C ALA A 56 -3.92 -0.10 5.22
N VAL A 57 -4.65 0.19 6.30
CA VAL A 57 -4.07 0.47 7.61
C VAL A 57 -3.71 -0.81 8.36
N VAL A 58 -4.60 -1.81 8.39
CA VAL A 58 -4.39 -3.03 9.18
C VAL A 58 -3.31 -3.92 8.58
N SER A 59 -3.26 -4.05 7.25
CA SER A 59 -2.35 -5.02 6.60
C SER A 59 -0.87 -4.81 6.91
N PRO A 60 -0.28 -3.59 6.99
CA PRO A 60 1.13 -3.42 7.31
C PRO A 60 1.48 -3.84 8.74
N PHE A 61 0.57 -3.64 9.70
CA PHE A 61 0.79 -4.08 11.07
C PHE A 61 0.77 -5.60 11.18
N VAL A 62 -0.18 -6.27 10.53
CA VAL A 62 -0.23 -7.74 10.49
C VAL A 62 0.99 -8.30 9.76
N ALA A 63 1.40 -7.70 8.64
CA ALA A 63 2.62 -8.08 7.91
C ALA A 63 3.87 -7.97 8.80
N PHE A 64 3.97 -6.89 9.59
CA PHE A 64 5.07 -6.71 10.55
C PHE A 64 5.08 -7.83 11.61
N LEU A 65 3.92 -8.17 12.20
CA LEU A 65 3.81 -9.26 13.18
C LEU A 65 4.20 -10.62 12.60
N LEU A 66 3.95 -10.84 11.31
CA LEU A 66 4.34 -12.06 10.58
C LEU A 66 5.77 -12.01 10.03
N SER A 67 6.54 -11.00 10.40
CA SER A 67 7.90 -10.77 9.88
C SER A 67 7.99 -10.71 8.35
N ILE A 68 6.99 -10.06 7.74
CA ILE A 68 6.92 -9.79 6.32
C ILE A 68 7.25 -8.30 6.11
N GLY A 69 8.27 -8.01 5.30
CA GLY A 69 8.66 -6.63 5.01
C GLY A 69 9.68 -6.02 5.98
N PRO A 70 9.66 -4.70 6.19
CA PRO A 70 10.66 -4.00 6.99
C PRO A 70 10.63 -4.43 8.46
N LYS A 71 11.80 -4.71 9.02
CA LYS A 71 11.95 -5.13 10.44
C LYS A 71 11.81 -3.97 11.45
N ASN A 72 11.75 -2.73 10.97
CA ASN A 72 11.64 -1.56 11.83
C ASN A 72 10.17 -1.12 11.95
N ILE A 73 9.62 -1.20 13.16
CA ILE A 73 8.23 -0.83 13.44
C ILE A 73 7.91 0.64 13.11
N ALA A 74 8.88 1.54 13.20
CA ALA A 74 8.67 2.96 12.92
C ALA A 74 8.28 3.23 11.44
N VAL A 75 8.61 2.31 10.53
CA VAL A 75 8.26 2.42 9.11
C VAL A 75 6.82 1.96 8.84
N VAL A 76 6.25 1.13 9.70
CA VAL A 76 4.91 0.53 9.50
C VAL A 76 3.80 1.57 9.39
N PRO A 77 3.73 2.61 10.25
CA PRO A 77 2.74 3.68 10.09
C PRO A 77 2.88 4.45 8.79
N ALA A 78 4.12 4.69 8.33
CA ALA A 78 4.36 5.37 7.06
C ALA A 78 3.82 4.54 5.87
N ILE A 79 4.01 3.21 5.89
CA ILE A 79 3.44 2.29 4.89
C ILE A 79 1.91 2.34 4.94
N ALA A 80 1.32 2.33 6.13
CA ALA A 80 -0.13 2.42 6.30
C ALA A 80 -0.70 3.73 5.70
N VAL A 81 -0.03 4.86 5.92
CA VAL A 81 -0.41 6.15 5.32
C VAL A 81 -0.27 6.11 3.80
N GLY A 82 0.83 5.59 3.26
CA GLY A 82 1.02 5.46 1.81
C GLY A 82 -0.06 4.57 1.16
N ASN A 83 -0.41 3.46 1.78
CA ASN A 83 -1.49 2.58 1.33
C ASN A 83 -2.86 3.26 1.40
N ALA A 84 -3.12 4.00 2.49
CA ALA A 84 -4.37 4.77 2.66
C ALA A 84 -4.53 5.84 1.57
N VAL A 85 -3.46 6.54 1.22
CA VAL A 85 -3.46 7.53 0.14
C VAL A 85 -3.76 6.88 -1.21
N LEU A 86 -3.13 5.75 -1.53
CA LEU A 86 -3.43 5.01 -2.76
C LEU A 86 -4.92 4.66 -2.86
N VAL A 87 -5.50 4.11 -1.79
CA VAL A 87 -6.93 3.75 -1.72
C VAL A 87 -7.82 4.98 -1.91
N LEU A 88 -7.52 6.09 -1.21
CA LEU A 88 -8.33 7.31 -1.29
C LEU A 88 -8.29 7.94 -2.68
N VAL A 89 -7.11 8.05 -3.28
CA VAL A 89 -6.97 8.63 -4.63
C VAL A 89 -7.71 7.78 -5.66
N LEU A 90 -7.55 6.45 -5.63
CA LEU A 90 -8.28 5.57 -6.53
C LEU A 90 -9.79 5.70 -6.35
N TRP A 91 -10.27 5.66 -5.11
CA TRP A 91 -11.68 5.79 -4.83
C TRP A 91 -12.23 7.14 -5.30
N LEU A 92 -11.55 8.24 -5.03
CA LEU A 92 -11.99 9.59 -5.45
C LEU A 92 -12.10 9.74 -6.96
N LEU A 93 -11.14 9.19 -7.70
CA LEU A 93 -11.08 9.37 -9.15
C LEU A 93 -11.96 8.38 -9.91
N LEU A 94 -12.17 7.16 -9.38
CA LEU A 94 -12.86 6.08 -10.09
C LEU A 94 -14.28 5.79 -9.60
N ASN A 95 -14.68 6.27 -8.43
CA ASN A 95 -15.97 5.92 -7.83
C ASN A 95 -17.20 6.43 -8.62
N ARG A 96 -17.10 7.52 -9.37
CA ARG A 96 -18.29 8.18 -9.97
C ARG A 96 -18.61 7.73 -11.39
N ARG A 97 -17.62 7.56 -12.24
CA ARG A 97 -17.78 7.09 -13.64
C ARG A 97 -16.51 6.39 -14.09
N PHE A 98 -16.65 5.15 -14.49
CA PHE A 98 -15.55 4.41 -15.08
C PHE A 98 -15.33 4.88 -16.53
N SER A 99 -14.11 5.30 -16.83
CA SER A 99 -13.62 5.58 -18.18
C SER A 99 -12.17 5.15 -18.23
N VAL A 100 -11.73 4.58 -19.34
CA VAL A 100 -10.35 4.10 -19.50
C VAL A 100 -9.34 5.23 -19.19
N LEU A 101 -9.59 6.41 -19.70
CA LEU A 101 -8.73 7.58 -19.44
C LEU A 101 -8.66 7.91 -17.94
N ARG A 102 -9.81 7.87 -17.23
CA ARG A 102 -9.85 8.10 -15.78
C ARG A 102 -9.16 6.98 -15.01
N ALA A 103 -9.29 5.73 -15.47
CA ALA A 103 -8.59 4.61 -14.85
C ALA A 103 -7.07 4.80 -14.96
N VAL A 104 -6.55 5.11 -16.13
CA VAL A 104 -5.12 5.37 -16.34
C VAL A 104 -4.65 6.56 -15.48
N LEU A 105 -5.37 7.69 -15.52
CA LEU A 105 -5.03 8.85 -14.69
C LEU A 105 -5.13 8.53 -13.20
N GLY A 106 -6.14 7.77 -12.78
CA GLY A 106 -6.33 7.34 -11.40
C GLY A 106 -5.16 6.50 -10.89
N VAL A 107 -4.72 5.53 -11.69
CA VAL A 107 -3.56 4.67 -11.38
C VAL A 107 -2.29 5.51 -11.26
N VAL A 108 -2.01 6.36 -12.24
CA VAL A 108 -0.80 7.21 -12.25
C VAL A 108 -0.81 8.18 -11.05
N CYS A 109 -1.93 8.84 -10.79
CA CYS A 109 -2.06 9.77 -9.67
C CYS A 109 -1.95 9.03 -8.31
N ALA A 110 -2.57 7.86 -8.17
CA ALA A 110 -2.52 7.09 -6.92
C ALA A 110 -1.10 6.55 -6.65
N ALA A 111 -0.44 6.01 -7.68
CA ALA A 111 0.93 5.54 -7.59
C ALA A 111 1.91 6.68 -7.26
N GLY A 112 1.78 7.80 -7.93
CA GLY A 112 2.58 9.00 -7.68
C GLY A 112 2.38 9.57 -6.29
N ALA A 113 1.13 9.69 -5.82
CA ALA A 113 0.80 10.17 -4.48
C ALA A 113 1.34 9.23 -3.40
N LYS A 114 1.16 7.92 -3.54
CA LYS A 114 1.73 6.93 -2.63
C LYS A 114 3.26 7.02 -2.57
N PHE A 115 3.90 7.05 -3.73
CA PHE A 115 5.37 7.19 -3.83
C PHE A 115 5.85 8.45 -3.11
N LEU A 116 5.25 9.60 -3.41
CA LEU A 116 5.65 10.87 -2.83
C LEU A 116 5.54 10.87 -1.31
N ILE A 117 4.44 10.38 -0.77
CA ILE A 117 4.22 10.31 0.69
C ILE A 117 5.19 9.34 1.34
N LEU A 118 5.42 8.15 0.77
CA LEU A 118 6.38 7.20 1.32
C LEU A 118 7.80 7.74 1.28
N TYR A 119 8.19 8.38 0.17
CA TYR A 119 9.49 9.02 0.05
C TYR A 119 9.69 10.11 1.11
N LEU A 120 8.73 11.02 1.26
CA LEU A 120 8.80 12.08 2.25
C LEU A 120 8.82 11.53 3.68
N LEU A 121 7.91 10.62 4.04
CA LEU A 121 7.81 10.11 5.41
C LEU A 121 8.99 9.20 5.78
N VAL A 122 9.40 8.29 4.91
CA VAL A 122 10.44 7.32 5.25
C VAL A 122 11.83 7.90 5.00
N VAL A 123 12.09 8.41 3.79
CA VAL A 123 13.44 8.82 3.40
C VAL A 123 13.81 10.17 4.02
N GLN A 124 12.90 11.16 3.98
CA GLN A 124 13.22 12.50 4.45
C GLN A 124 12.99 12.68 5.95
N VAL A 125 11.96 12.07 6.53
CA VAL A 125 11.63 12.24 7.96
C VAL A 125 12.23 11.12 8.80
N LEU A 126 11.83 9.85 8.59
CA LEU A 126 12.23 8.74 9.46
C LEU A 126 13.75 8.50 9.45
N CYS A 127 14.39 8.51 8.28
CA CYS A 127 15.84 8.29 8.20
C CYS A 127 16.66 9.40 8.87
N ARG A 128 16.11 10.64 8.92
CA ARG A 128 16.79 11.77 9.59
C ARG A 128 16.52 11.82 11.09
N VAL A 129 15.27 11.54 11.50
CA VAL A 129 14.85 11.66 12.91
C VAL A 129 15.36 10.49 13.75
N LEU A 130 15.34 9.28 13.21
CA LEU A 130 15.70 8.06 13.94
C LEU A 130 17.21 7.77 13.99
N THR A 131 18.08 8.62 13.40
CA THR A 131 19.53 8.38 13.35
C THR A 131 19.88 6.92 13.06
N LEU A 132 19.25 6.36 12.00
CA LEU A 132 19.37 4.95 11.65
C LEU A 132 20.82 4.62 11.22
N PRO A 133 21.30 3.39 11.50
CA PRO A 133 22.54 2.91 10.94
C PRO A 133 22.59 3.10 9.42
N GLU A 134 23.71 3.54 8.87
CA GLU A 134 23.88 3.87 7.45
C GLU A 134 23.33 2.79 6.50
N LYS A 135 23.59 1.50 6.85
CA LYS A 135 23.09 0.36 6.07
C LYS A 135 21.56 0.29 6.02
N GLN A 136 20.88 0.61 7.13
CA GLN A 136 19.41 0.62 7.18
C GLN A 136 18.83 1.84 6.45
N ALA A 137 19.44 3.00 6.61
CA ALA A 137 19.03 4.22 5.91
C ALA A 137 19.17 4.05 4.39
N ALA A 138 20.28 3.48 3.91
CA ALA A 138 20.50 3.18 2.50
C ALA A 138 19.47 2.17 1.96
N MET A 139 19.19 1.10 2.72
CA MET A 139 18.19 0.11 2.37
C MET A 139 16.78 0.72 2.26
N PHE A 140 16.37 1.54 3.22
CA PHE A 140 15.08 2.21 3.18
C PHE A 140 15.03 3.26 2.07
N GLY A 141 16.11 4.00 1.83
CA GLY A 141 16.23 4.90 0.70
C GLY A 141 16.00 4.22 -0.64
N THR A 142 16.51 3.00 -0.80
CA THR A 142 16.28 2.21 -2.02
C THR A 142 14.86 1.62 -2.06
N MET A 143 14.38 1.03 -0.97
CA MET A 143 13.08 0.33 -0.94
C MET A 143 11.89 1.27 -1.08
N PHE A 144 11.97 2.49 -0.53
CA PHE A 144 10.88 3.46 -0.47
C PHE A 144 11.02 4.61 -1.49
N SER A 145 11.88 4.45 -2.51
CA SER A 145 11.99 5.35 -3.64
C SER A 145 11.29 4.78 -4.89
N TRP A 146 11.94 4.80 -6.04
CA TRP A 146 11.39 4.37 -7.33
C TRP A 146 10.71 2.97 -7.35
N PRO A 147 11.15 1.93 -6.58
CA PRO A 147 10.46 0.64 -6.56
C PRO A 147 9.00 0.74 -6.09
N GLN A 148 8.67 1.69 -5.20
CA GLN A 148 7.29 1.90 -4.76
C GLN A 148 6.41 2.44 -5.88
N LEU A 149 6.96 3.32 -6.73
CA LEU A 149 6.23 3.83 -7.90
C LEU A 149 5.94 2.69 -8.88
N VAL A 150 6.95 1.88 -9.20
CA VAL A 150 6.82 0.74 -10.13
C VAL A 150 5.81 -0.27 -9.62
N THR A 151 5.92 -0.70 -8.35
CA THR A 151 4.99 -1.68 -7.77
C THR A 151 3.55 -1.14 -7.69
N ALA A 152 3.38 0.15 -7.46
CA ALA A 152 2.06 0.77 -7.46
C ALA A 152 1.47 0.84 -8.87
N LEU A 153 2.27 1.16 -9.89
CA LEU A 153 1.82 1.18 -11.28
C LEU A 153 1.46 -0.21 -11.81
N ILE A 154 2.25 -1.24 -11.45
CA ILE A 154 2.01 -2.63 -11.90
C ILE A 154 0.81 -3.23 -11.16
N GLY A 155 0.67 -2.96 -9.87
CA GLY A 155 -0.34 -3.59 -9.02
C GLY A 155 -1.70 -2.90 -9.06
N THR A 156 -1.80 -1.67 -9.56
CA THR A 156 -3.07 -0.92 -9.56
C THR A 156 -3.70 -0.89 -10.94
#